data_1e3e43c0e363a3806f32f6c15759eb9b
#
_entry.id   1e3e43c0e363a3806f32f6c15759eb9b
#
_cell.length_a   1.000
_cell.length_b   1.000
_cell.length_c   1.000
_cell.angle_alpha   90.00
_cell.angle_beta   90.00
_cell.angle_gamma   90.00
#
_symmetry.space_group_name_H-M   'P 1'
#
loop_
_entity.id
_entity.type
_entity.pdbx_description
1 polymer ?
#
loop_
_entity_poly.entity_id
_entity_poly.type
_entity_poly.pdbx_seq_one_letter_code
_entity_poly.pdbx_strand_id
1 'polypeptide(L)'
;LTMSDTIVVMNQGYIQQIGTPEDIYNEPENAFVADFIGHSNIIDGVMIKDKLVEILGVKMPCVDEGFGENTPVDIVIRPEDVELVPAEDGYMQGDVVSNIFKGVHYELEVKANGYDWMVHTTKYVEVGSHVGIKVIPFNIQVMHKPESSDEKAVEIDV
;
A
#
# COMPACT_ATOMS: atom_id res chain seq x y z
N LEU A 1 -17.91 -1.24 -6.03
CA LEU A 1 -18.60 -0.47 -4.99
C LEU A 1 -19.59 0.49 -5.59
N THR A 2 -20.78 0.58 -5.04
CA THR A 2 -21.78 1.55 -5.44
C THR A 2 -21.58 2.87 -4.71
N MET A 3 -21.95 3.98 -5.33
CA MET A 3 -21.55 5.31 -4.86
C MET A 3 -22.45 5.93 -3.80
N SER A 4 -23.60 5.38 -3.52
CA SER A 4 -24.63 6.10 -2.76
C SER A 4 -24.76 5.72 -1.30
N ASP A 5 -24.10 4.67 -0.86
CA ASP A 5 -24.37 4.09 0.44
C ASP A 5 -23.21 4.26 1.41
N THR A 6 -23.53 4.17 2.68
CA THR A 6 -22.54 4.05 3.75
C THR A 6 -22.08 2.60 3.85
N ILE A 7 -20.79 2.39 3.88
CA ILE A 7 -20.18 1.08 4.03
C ILE A 7 -19.62 0.95 5.44
N VAL A 8 -19.83 -0.21 6.03
CA VAL A 8 -19.24 -0.58 7.31
C VAL A 8 -18.27 -1.74 7.06
N VAL A 9 -16.99 -1.50 7.30
CA VAL A 9 -15.97 -2.54 7.19
C VAL A 9 -15.76 -3.17 8.55
N MET A 10 -15.93 -4.49 8.62
CA MET A 10 -15.88 -5.25 9.88
C MET A 10 -14.80 -6.32 9.83
N ASN A 11 -14.23 -6.62 10.98
CA ASN A 11 -13.31 -7.72 11.17
C ASN A 11 -13.52 -8.35 12.54
N GLN A 12 -13.84 -9.65 12.57
CA GLN A 12 -14.03 -10.42 13.81
C GLN A 12 -15.02 -9.78 14.81
N GLY A 13 -16.13 -9.24 14.29
CA GLY A 13 -17.17 -8.61 15.11
C GLY A 13 -16.92 -7.15 15.47
N TYR A 14 -15.79 -6.57 15.03
CA TYR A 14 -15.45 -5.19 15.33
C TYR A 14 -15.55 -4.33 14.07
N ILE A 15 -16.05 -3.10 14.23
CA ILE A 15 -16.09 -2.13 13.15
C ILE A 15 -14.68 -1.55 12.95
N GLN A 16 -14.17 -1.66 11.71
CA GLN A 16 -12.87 -1.10 11.34
C GLN A 16 -13.00 0.31 10.78
N GLN A 17 -14.05 0.55 10.00
CA GLN A 17 -14.32 1.86 9.43
C GLN A 17 -15.76 1.94 8.95
N ILE A 18 -16.32 3.15 9.01
CA ILE A 18 -17.62 3.50 8.46
C ILE A 18 -17.43 4.71 7.56
N GLY A 19 -17.97 4.67 6.35
CA GLY A 19 -17.89 5.79 5.44
C GLY A 19 -18.49 5.49 4.07
N THR A 20 -18.36 6.43 3.17
CA THR A 20 -18.71 6.20 1.77
C THR A 20 -17.67 5.31 1.11
N PRO A 21 -18.00 4.64 -0.01
CA PRO A 21 -16.99 3.87 -0.75
C PRO A 21 -15.75 4.68 -1.09
N GLU A 22 -15.95 5.95 -1.49
CA GLU A 22 -14.86 6.84 -1.84
C GLU A 22 -13.98 7.17 -0.64
N ASP A 23 -14.56 7.47 0.52
CA ASP A 23 -13.80 7.75 1.74
C ASP A 23 -12.98 6.55 2.17
N ILE A 24 -13.57 5.37 2.13
CA ILE A 24 -12.89 4.14 2.56
C ILE A 24 -11.74 3.79 1.61
N TYR A 25 -11.93 4.01 0.31
CA TYR A 25 -10.89 3.77 -0.68
C TYR A 25 -9.74 4.77 -0.56
N ASN A 26 -10.06 6.06 -0.44
CA ASN A 26 -9.07 7.14 -0.45
C ASN A 26 -8.38 7.33 0.90
N GLU A 27 -9.10 7.12 1.99
CA GLU A 27 -8.62 7.36 3.35
C GLU A 27 -8.93 6.17 4.26
N PRO A 28 -8.36 4.99 4.00
CA PRO A 28 -8.56 3.84 4.87
C PRO A 28 -7.94 4.09 6.25
N GLU A 29 -8.65 3.67 7.29
CA GLU A 29 -8.20 3.86 8.68
C GLU A 29 -7.01 2.99 9.05
N ASN A 30 -6.89 1.82 8.44
CA ASN A 30 -5.79 0.90 8.70
C ASN A 30 -5.52 0.01 7.49
N ALA A 31 -4.47 -0.79 7.58
CA ALA A 31 -4.05 -1.67 6.49
C ALA A 31 -5.11 -2.73 6.16
N PHE A 32 -5.84 -3.24 7.16
CA PHE A 32 -6.91 -4.19 6.92
C PHE A 32 -7.99 -3.59 5.99
N VAL A 33 -8.43 -2.37 6.28
CA VAL A 33 -9.44 -1.68 5.47
C VAL A 33 -8.91 -1.42 4.06
N ALA A 34 -7.68 -0.99 3.94
CA ALA A 34 -7.05 -0.73 2.65
C ALA A 34 -7.03 -1.98 1.77
N ASP A 35 -6.64 -3.12 2.34
CA ASP A 35 -6.57 -4.40 1.63
C ASP A 35 -7.96 -4.96 1.32
N PHE A 36 -8.91 -4.77 2.23
CA PHE A 36 -10.29 -5.23 2.05
C PHE A 36 -10.96 -4.60 0.83
N ILE A 37 -10.71 -3.30 0.60
CA ILE A 37 -11.33 -2.57 -0.52
C ILE A 37 -10.68 -2.92 -1.86
N GLY A 38 -9.43 -3.26 -1.87
CA GLY A 38 -8.71 -3.66 -3.09
C GLY A 38 -7.30 -4.05 -2.74
N HIS A 39 -6.74 -4.98 -3.50
CA HIS A 39 -5.38 -5.43 -3.25
C HIS A 39 -4.42 -4.24 -3.16
N SER A 40 -3.56 -4.28 -2.17
CA SER A 40 -2.54 -3.27 -1.94
C SER A 40 -1.23 -3.94 -1.58
N ASN A 41 -0.14 -3.25 -1.86
CA ASN A 41 1.13 -3.61 -1.27
C ASN A 41 1.13 -3.09 0.16
N ILE A 42 1.24 -3.98 1.13
CA ILE A 42 1.26 -3.65 2.54
C ILE A 42 2.59 -4.12 3.11
N ILE A 43 3.38 -3.18 3.59
CA ILE A 43 4.77 -3.45 3.94
C ILE A 43 5.07 -2.81 5.28
N ASP A 44 5.81 -3.52 6.12
CA ASP A 44 6.33 -2.94 7.36
C ASP A 44 7.35 -1.84 7.02
N GLY A 45 7.23 -0.71 7.68
CA GLY A 45 8.15 0.40 7.51
C GLY A 45 8.49 1.07 8.82
N VAL A 46 9.37 2.04 8.76
CA VAL A 46 9.74 2.87 9.91
C VAL A 46 9.64 4.33 9.48
N MET A 47 8.82 5.09 10.19
CA MET A 47 8.78 6.53 10.01
C MET A 47 10.01 7.13 10.67
N ILE A 48 11.00 7.53 9.88
CA ILE A 48 12.27 8.05 10.40
C ILE A 48 12.03 9.41 11.06
N LYS A 49 11.28 10.27 10.38
CA LYS A 49 10.84 11.59 10.82
C LYS A 49 9.72 12.05 9.89
N ASP A 50 9.18 13.23 10.14
CA ASP A 50 8.17 13.80 9.24
C ASP A 50 8.67 13.80 7.79
N LYS A 51 7.83 13.33 6.89
CA LYS A 51 8.08 13.28 5.44
C LYS A 51 9.22 12.36 5.00
N LEU A 52 9.67 11.45 5.86
CA LEU A 52 10.71 10.48 5.52
C LEU A 52 10.39 9.12 6.14
N VAL A 53 10.20 8.12 5.29
CA VAL A 53 9.90 6.75 5.71
C VAL A 53 10.94 5.79 5.15
N GLU A 54 11.28 4.76 5.92
CA GLU A 54 12.13 3.66 5.46
C GLU A 54 11.26 2.45 5.14
N ILE A 55 11.40 1.95 3.92
CA ILE A 55 10.66 0.80 3.41
C ILE A 55 11.67 -0.19 2.85
N LEU A 56 11.69 -1.41 3.39
CA LEU A 56 12.59 -2.48 2.93
C LEU A 56 14.07 -2.03 2.88
N GLY A 57 14.49 -1.27 3.88
CA GLY A 57 15.86 -0.79 3.98
C GLY A 57 16.19 0.43 3.13
N VAL A 58 15.20 1.03 2.47
CA VAL A 58 15.38 2.19 1.60
C VAL A 58 14.59 3.37 2.16
N LYS A 59 15.24 4.51 2.29
CA LYS A 59 14.59 5.76 2.73
C LYS A 59 13.89 6.42 1.54
N MET A 60 12.62 6.73 1.72
CA MET A 60 11.80 7.36 0.69
C MET A 60 11.10 8.59 1.24
N PRO A 61 10.98 9.66 0.44
CA PRO A 61 10.18 10.81 0.85
C PRO A 61 8.69 10.45 0.83
N CYS A 62 7.95 10.95 1.80
CA CYS A 62 6.50 10.83 1.86
C CYS A 62 5.91 12.17 2.30
N VAL A 63 4.58 12.28 2.34
CA VAL A 63 3.91 13.54 2.70
C VAL A 63 3.39 13.55 4.15
N ASP A 64 3.40 12.41 4.81
CA ASP A 64 2.83 12.28 6.15
C ASP A 64 3.72 12.88 7.24
N GLU A 65 3.07 13.41 8.27
CA GLU A 65 3.68 14.01 9.45
C GLU A 65 2.99 13.52 10.71
N GLY A 66 3.61 13.73 11.87
CA GLY A 66 2.98 13.47 13.15
C GLY A 66 3.09 12.03 13.65
N PHE A 67 3.90 11.19 13.02
CA PHE A 67 4.13 9.80 13.46
C PHE A 67 5.25 9.66 14.50
N GLY A 68 6.01 10.71 14.74
CA GLY A 68 7.17 10.67 15.60
C GLY A 68 8.42 10.22 14.86
N GLU A 69 9.53 10.08 15.59
CA GLU A 69 10.80 9.63 15.02
C GLU A 69 11.00 8.14 15.24
N ASN A 70 11.53 7.46 14.23
CA ASN A 70 11.84 6.03 14.28
C ASN A 70 10.69 5.16 14.75
N THR A 71 9.49 5.47 14.30
CA THR A 71 8.25 4.79 14.70
C THR A 71 7.89 3.71 13.71
N PRO A 72 7.70 2.45 14.14
CA PRO A 72 7.19 1.40 13.26
C PRO A 72 5.81 1.73 12.72
N VAL A 73 5.62 1.58 11.42
CA VAL A 73 4.37 1.89 10.72
C VAL A 73 4.04 0.83 9.69
N ASP A 74 2.81 0.83 9.24
CA ASP A 74 2.39 0.07 8.06
C ASP A 74 2.40 1.01 6.86
N ILE A 75 2.95 0.53 5.76
CA ILE A 75 2.99 1.26 4.50
C ILE A 75 2.03 0.60 3.53
N VAL A 76 1.15 1.41 2.95
CA VAL A 76 0.18 0.94 1.96
C VAL A 76 0.45 1.67 0.65
N ILE A 77 0.69 0.91 -0.41
CA ILE A 77 0.92 1.44 -1.75
C ILE A 77 0.03 0.67 -2.72
N ARG A 78 -0.83 1.38 -3.43
CA ARG A 78 -1.71 0.77 -4.42
C ARG A 78 -0.90 0.24 -5.59
N PRO A 79 -1.30 -0.90 -6.20
CA PRO A 79 -0.56 -1.45 -7.34
C PRO A 79 -0.42 -0.50 -8.52
N GLU A 80 -1.45 0.30 -8.79
CA GLU A 80 -1.44 1.31 -9.86
C GLU A 80 -0.52 2.49 -9.58
N ASP A 81 -0.11 2.68 -8.34
CA ASP A 81 0.75 3.78 -7.91
C ASP A 81 2.23 3.39 -7.88
N VAL A 82 2.53 2.12 -8.13
CA VAL A 82 3.91 1.67 -8.25
C VAL A 82 4.39 1.95 -9.67
N GLU A 83 5.44 2.75 -9.80
CA GLU A 83 6.04 3.07 -11.08
C GLU A 83 7.23 2.15 -11.36
N LEU A 84 7.27 1.57 -12.56
CA LEU A 84 8.43 0.85 -13.05
C LEU A 84 9.27 1.80 -13.88
N VAL A 85 10.53 1.92 -13.51
CA VAL A 85 11.50 2.82 -14.14
C VAL A 85 12.75 2.02 -14.50
N PRO A 86 13.70 2.58 -15.27
CA PRO A 86 15.00 1.93 -15.42
C PRO A 86 15.62 1.61 -14.06
N ALA A 87 16.31 0.50 -13.95
CA ALA A 87 16.82 0.00 -12.68
C ALA A 87 17.59 1.05 -11.87
N GLU A 88 18.41 1.84 -12.54
CA GLU A 88 19.23 2.88 -11.92
C GLU A 88 18.43 4.07 -11.39
N ASP A 89 17.19 4.25 -11.84
CA ASP A 89 16.34 5.38 -11.46
C ASP A 89 15.36 5.06 -10.34
N GLY A 90 15.27 3.80 -9.92
CA GLY A 90 14.36 3.37 -8.87
C GLY A 90 14.93 3.54 -7.48
N TYR A 91 14.05 3.58 -6.48
CA TYR A 91 14.46 3.49 -5.08
C TYR A 91 15.02 2.12 -4.74
N MET A 92 14.53 1.09 -5.40
CA MET A 92 15.05 -0.26 -5.28
C MET A 92 14.94 -0.94 -6.64
N GLN A 93 15.69 -2.02 -6.82
CA GLN A 93 15.72 -2.78 -8.06
C GLN A 93 15.11 -4.15 -7.85
N GLY A 94 14.44 -4.66 -8.87
CA GLY A 94 13.82 -5.97 -8.81
C GLY A 94 13.65 -6.61 -10.17
N ASP A 95 13.15 -7.83 -10.13
CA ASP A 95 12.93 -8.64 -11.31
C ASP A 95 11.45 -8.95 -11.48
N VAL A 96 10.95 -8.77 -12.69
CA VAL A 96 9.57 -9.13 -13.03
C VAL A 96 9.48 -10.65 -13.12
N VAL A 97 8.65 -11.24 -12.26
CA VAL A 97 8.49 -12.70 -12.19
C VAL A 97 7.16 -13.18 -12.73
N SER A 98 6.18 -12.31 -12.89
CA SER A 98 4.86 -12.65 -13.42
C SER A 98 4.26 -11.47 -14.16
N ASN A 99 3.50 -11.75 -15.21
CA ASN A 99 2.77 -10.76 -15.98
C ASN A 99 1.47 -11.39 -16.47
N ILE A 100 0.33 -10.89 -16.00
CA ILE A 100 -0.99 -11.38 -16.37
C ILE A 100 -1.80 -10.23 -16.96
N PHE A 101 -2.31 -10.41 -18.16
CA PHE A 101 -3.20 -9.42 -18.76
C PHE A 101 -4.61 -9.52 -18.15
N LYS A 102 -5.13 -8.40 -17.65
CA LYS A 102 -6.43 -8.31 -16.98
C LYS A 102 -7.50 -7.62 -17.84
N GLY A 103 -7.27 -7.49 -19.12
CA GLY A 103 -8.21 -6.87 -20.05
C GLY A 103 -8.00 -5.39 -20.30
N VAL A 104 -7.70 -4.60 -19.25
CA VAL A 104 -7.45 -3.16 -19.34
C VAL A 104 -6.04 -2.80 -18.87
N HIS A 105 -5.41 -3.66 -18.09
CA HIS A 105 -4.04 -3.46 -17.60
C HIS A 105 -3.35 -4.79 -17.44
N TYR A 106 -2.05 -4.74 -17.25
CA TYR A 106 -1.22 -5.88 -16.87
C TYR A 106 -1.03 -5.88 -15.36
N GLU A 107 -1.17 -7.05 -14.76
CA GLU A 107 -0.84 -7.26 -13.35
C GLU A 107 0.51 -7.96 -13.28
N LEU A 108 1.48 -7.29 -12.70
CA LEU A 108 2.85 -7.77 -12.60
C LEU A 108 3.17 -8.10 -11.16
N GLU A 109 3.97 -9.14 -10.98
CA GLU A 109 4.65 -9.38 -9.71
C GLU A 109 6.13 -9.08 -9.92
N VAL A 110 6.67 -8.22 -9.07
CA VAL A 110 8.07 -7.81 -9.11
C VAL A 110 8.71 -8.12 -7.77
N LYS A 111 9.76 -8.91 -7.77
CA LYS A 111 10.52 -9.21 -6.55
C LYS A 111 11.62 -8.19 -6.36
N ALA A 112 11.52 -7.41 -5.30
CA ALA A 112 12.53 -6.40 -4.96
C ALA A 112 12.69 -6.33 -3.44
N ASN A 113 13.93 -6.35 -2.99
CA ASN A 113 14.28 -6.24 -1.56
C ASN A 113 13.52 -7.23 -0.66
N GLY A 114 13.28 -8.45 -1.13
CA GLY A 114 12.62 -9.50 -0.35
C GLY A 114 11.09 -9.39 -0.31
N TYR A 115 10.50 -8.48 -1.02
CA TYR A 115 9.04 -8.30 -1.10
C TYR A 115 8.54 -8.58 -2.51
N ASP A 116 7.36 -9.20 -2.60
CA ASP A 116 6.69 -9.47 -3.87
C ASP A 116 5.72 -8.31 -4.16
N TRP A 117 6.17 -7.34 -4.93
CA TRP A 117 5.38 -6.16 -5.29
C TRP A 117 4.32 -6.53 -6.33
N MET A 118 3.09 -6.11 -6.08
CA MET A 118 2.03 -6.13 -7.07
C MET A 118 2.01 -4.79 -7.80
N VAL A 119 2.06 -4.83 -9.13
CA VAL A 119 2.11 -3.64 -9.97
C VAL A 119 1.04 -3.73 -11.05
N HIS A 120 0.23 -2.69 -11.20
CA HIS A 120 -0.71 -2.57 -12.30
C HIS A 120 -0.20 -1.51 -13.28
N THR A 121 -0.02 -1.89 -14.52
CA THR A 121 0.47 -1.00 -15.56
C THR A 121 -0.24 -1.26 -16.89
N THR A 122 -0.39 -0.21 -17.70
CA THR A 122 -0.93 -0.34 -19.06
C THR A 122 0.15 -0.71 -20.08
N LYS A 123 1.42 -0.70 -19.66
CA LYS A 123 2.55 -1.02 -20.53
C LYS A 123 2.96 -2.47 -20.34
N TYR A 124 3.24 -3.15 -21.44
CA TYR A 124 3.78 -4.51 -21.38
C TYR A 124 5.21 -4.49 -20.84
N VAL A 125 5.48 -5.35 -19.89
CA VAL A 125 6.82 -5.57 -19.33
C VAL A 125 7.09 -7.07 -19.33
N GLU A 126 8.15 -7.48 -19.98
CA GLU A 126 8.48 -8.90 -20.12
C GLU A 126 8.94 -9.50 -18.79
N VAL A 127 8.47 -10.74 -18.51
CA VAL A 127 8.98 -11.53 -17.39
C VAL A 127 10.48 -11.73 -17.54
N GLY A 128 11.21 -11.53 -16.45
CA GLY A 128 12.68 -11.55 -16.45
C GLY A 128 13.33 -10.20 -16.59
N SER A 129 12.56 -9.14 -16.86
CA SER A 129 13.07 -7.77 -16.92
C SER A 129 13.58 -7.33 -15.56
N HIS A 130 14.72 -6.66 -15.53
CA HIS A 130 15.27 -6.03 -14.34
C HIS A 130 14.88 -4.55 -14.33
N VAL A 131 14.15 -4.13 -13.32
CA VAL A 131 13.53 -2.80 -13.28
C VAL A 131 13.77 -2.10 -11.95
N GLY A 132 13.59 -0.79 -11.94
CA GLY A 132 13.54 0.00 -10.71
C GLY A 132 12.10 0.21 -10.26
N ILE A 133 11.89 0.27 -8.96
CA ILE A 133 10.61 0.60 -8.35
C ILE A 133 10.67 2.00 -7.79
N LYS A 134 9.68 2.80 -8.13
CA LYS A 134 9.54 4.17 -7.66
C LYS A 134 8.09 4.46 -7.32
N VAL A 135 7.87 5.26 -6.30
CA VAL A 135 6.53 5.71 -5.88
C VAL A 135 6.62 7.20 -5.58
N ILE A 136 5.70 8.00 -6.12
CA ILE A 136 5.68 9.42 -5.76
C ILE A 136 5.27 9.58 -4.28
N PRO A 137 5.82 10.57 -3.57
CA PRO A 137 5.60 10.72 -2.13
C PRO A 137 4.13 10.75 -1.71
N PHE A 138 3.28 11.38 -2.50
CA PHE A 138 1.85 11.49 -2.24
C PHE A 138 1.14 10.12 -2.20
N ASN A 139 1.64 9.14 -2.94
CA ASN A 139 1.03 7.82 -3.07
C ASN A 139 1.55 6.80 -2.05
N ILE A 140 2.43 7.20 -1.17
CA ILE A 140 2.88 6.37 -0.05
C ILE A 140 1.96 6.69 1.15
N GLN A 141 1.10 5.75 1.51
CA GLN A 141 0.20 5.91 2.65
C GLN A 141 0.85 5.31 3.89
N VAL A 142 1.07 6.13 4.89
CA VAL A 142 1.65 5.71 6.17
C VAL A 142 0.53 5.55 7.19
N MET A 143 0.47 4.42 7.84
CA MET A 143 -0.56 4.09 8.81
C MET A 143 0.06 3.60 10.11
N HIS A 144 -0.58 3.95 11.23
CA HIS A 144 -0.19 3.41 12.53
C HIS A 144 -0.37 1.90 12.56
N LYS A 145 0.60 1.21 13.14
CA LYS A 145 0.44 -0.22 13.42
C LYS A 145 -0.60 -0.43 14.51
N PRO A 146 -1.40 -1.51 14.40
CA PRO A 146 -2.23 -1.92 15.53
C PRO A 146 -1.34 -2.32 16.71
N GLU A 147 -1.69 -1.87 17.90
CA GLU A 147 -1.04 -2.33 19.14
C GLU A 147 -1.37 -3.79 19.37
N SER A 148 -2.66 -4.14 19.17
CA SER A 148 -3.12 -5.51 19.02
C SER A 148 -4.23 -5.52 17.98
N SER A 149 -4.59 -6.69 17.46
CA SER A 149 -5.70 -6.79 16.49
C SER A 149 -7.02 -6.29 17.08
N ASP A 150 -7.15 -6.26 18.40
CA ASP A 150 -8.36 -5.86 19.10
C ASP A 150 -8.42 -4.35 19.39
N GLU A 151 -7.29 -3.69 19.50
CA GLU A 151 -7.23 -2.29 19.91
C GLU A 151 -7.60 -1.30 18.81
N LYS A 152 -7.60 -1.72 17.58
CA LYS A 152 -7.97 -0.87 16.46
C LYS A 152 -9.42 -0.99 16.03
N ALA A 153 -10.14 -1.89 16.63
CA ALA A 153 -11.52 -2.13 16.27
C ALA A 153 -12.46 -1.43 17.24
N VAL A 154 -13.53 -0.89 16.70
CA VAL A 154 -14.65 -0.42 17.50
C VAL A 154 -15.58 -1.59 17.72
N GLU A 155 -15.81 -1.98 18.98
CA GLU A 155 -16.69 -3.10 19.31
C GLU A 155 -18.13 -2.75 18.87
N ILE A 156 -18.78 -3.73 18.24
CA ILE A 156 -20.15 -3.58 17.80
C ILE A 156 -21.05 -4.02 18.94
N ASP A 157 -21.88 -3.11 19.42
CA ASP A 157 -22.97 -3.45 20.32
C ASP A 157 -24.08 -4.14 19.53
N VAL A 158 -24.22 -5.38 19.76
CA VAL A 158 -25.23 -6.21 19.09
C VAL A 158 -26.44 -6.35 19.98
#